data_4bbb18717726ae5b47131c492e9a33bb
#
_entry.id   4bbb18717726ae5b47131c492e9a33bb
#
_cell.length_a   1.000
_cell.length_b   1.000
_cell.length_c   1.000
_cell.angle_alpha   90.00
_cell.angle_beta   90.00
_cell.angle_gamma   90.00
#
_symmetry.space_group_name_H-M   'P 1'
#
loop_
_entity.id
_entity.type
_entity.pdbx_description
1 polymer ?
#
loop_
_entity_poly.entity_id
_entity_poly.type
_entity_poly.pdbx_seq_one_letter_code
_entity_poly.pdbx_strand_id
1 'polypeptide(L)'
;MRIFFFIAIFFSQLILSSDSNYVFGWTQLDNPDLMTPRGGTSSGPDVDLDKTPNPLWKEIQNDELTKFEKDRLAILAMQGEHKINFDFMETMGFTKDYIPSKPYQSWGTEFVIAVEDEKDFISLQHIMVMFFEQDDGTTSDPVVVKHWRQDWKYQDNSINEFVGENTWERKNLSYSERRGTWSQTVYQVDDSPRYEGFGKWKHFANSSSWTSNETKRPLPRREATIRDDYDIVIGTNIHTITPNGWVHEQNNNKATLDNKVIAKEIGLARYQRIENFDWSAGYTYWDKTSEFWKKVREVWGEKTEKSKKIKVNSDVDCNILFARLF
;
A
#
# COMPACT_ATOMS: atom_id res chain seq x y z
N MET A 1 48.07 -15.08 -53.65
CA MET A 1 47.37 -14.01 -52.97
C MET A 1 45.95 -14.54 -52.64
N ARG A 2 45.73 -15.02 -51.42
CA ARG A 2 44.45 -15.61 -50.98
C ARG A 2 43.73 -14.53 -50.17
N ILE A 3 42.58 -14.12 -50.69
CA ILE A 3 41.68 -13.15 -50.03
C ILE A 3 40.77 -13.94 -49.11
N PHE A 4 40.88 -13.72 -47.80
CA PHE A 4 39.94 -14.23 -46.79
C PHE A 4 38.79 -13.25 -46.68
N PHE A 5 37.57 -13.69 -47.03
CA PHE A 5 36.34 -12.98 -46.73
C PHE A 5 35.94 -13.30 -45.29
N PHE A 6 35.95 -12.32 -44.39
CA PHE A 6 35.33 -12.41 -43.10
C PHE A 6 33.85 -12.09 -43.25
N ILE A 7 32.98 -13.09 -43.07
CA ILE A 7 31.53 -12.90 -42.94
C ILE A 7 31.29 -12.57 -41.48
N ALA A 8 31.00 -11.30 -41.17
CA ALA A 8 30.50 -10.88 -39.86
C ALA A 8 29.01 -11.24 -39.75
N ILE A 9 28.70 -12.28 -39.02
CA ILE A 9 27.32 -12.61 -38.66
C ILE A 9 26.87 -11.67 -37.56
N PHE A 10 26.09 -10.66 -37.94
CA PHE A 10 25.37 -9.83 -36.96
C PHE A 10 24.24 -10.70 -36.36
N PHE A 11 24.46 -11.20 -35.15
CA PHE A 11 23.35 -11.64 -34.30
C PHE A 11 22.63 -10.37 -33.82
N SER A 12 21.51 -10.03 -34.47
CA SER A 12 20.53 -9.13 -33.88
C SER A 12 19.94 -9.87 -32.67
N GLN A 13 20.41 -9.57 -31.48
CA GLN A 13 19.68 -9.92 -30.27
C GLN A 13 18.37 -9.13 -30.32
N LEU A 14 17.28 -9.84 -30.59
CA LEU A 14 15.96 -9.38 -30.23
C LEU A 14 15.98 -9.17 -28.71
N ILE A 15 16.15 -7.93 -28.30
CA ILE A 15 15.84 -7.51 -26.93
C ILE A 15 14.32 -7.63 -26.85
N LEU A 16 13.86 -8.79 -26.42
CA LEU A 16 12.52 -8.90 -25.84
C LEU A 16 12.55 -7.93 -24.67
N SER A 17 11.87 -6.80 -24.83
CA SER A 17 11.53 -5.92 -23.74
C SER A 17 10.68 -6.74 -22.79
N SER A 18 11.31 -7.43 -21.84
CA SER A 18 10.59 -7.90 -20.67
C SER A 18 10.08 -6.64 -19.99
N ASP A 19 8.79 -6.55 -19.77
CA ASP A 19 8.22 -5.54 -18.87
C ASP A 19 9.10 -5.52 -17.64
N SER A 20 9.68 -4.33 -17.36
CA SER A 20 10.74 -4.20 -16.37
C SER A 20 10.18 -4.49 -14.99
N ASN A 21 10.30 -5.73 -14.55
CA ASN A 21 10.07 -6.07 -13.17
C ASN A 21 11.18 -5.42 -12.34
N TYR A 22 10.81 -4.53 -11.43
CA TYR A 22 11.77 -4.00 -10.47
C TYR A 22 12.15 -5.12 -9.51
N VAL A 23 13.42 -5.50 -9.51
CA VAL A 23 13.97 -6.46 -8.57
C VAL A 23 14.77 -5.70 -7.52
N PHE A 24 14.36 -5.82 -6.25
CA PHE A 24 15.21 -5.42 -5.12
C PHE A 24 15.99 -6.64 -4.66
N GLY A 25 17.29 -6.50 -4.51
CA GLY A 25 18.16 -7.57 -4.06
C GLY A 25 19.22 -7.08 -3.09
N TRP A 26 19.57 -7.92 -2.11
CA TRP A 26 20.78 -7.78 -1.32
C TRP A 26 21.95 -8.38 -2.08
N THR A 27 23.00 -7.61 -2.29
CA THR A 27 24.23 -8.10 -2.94
C THR A 27 25.30 -8.50 -1.91
N GLN A 28 25.01 -8.38 -0.63
CA GLN A 28 25.99 -8.53 0.46
C GLN A 28 25.70 -9.70 1.42
N LEU A 29 24.72 -10.55 1.11
CA LEU A 29 24.44 -11.73 1.93
C LEU A 29 25.21 -12.95 1.38
N ASP A 30 26.02 -13.57 2.21
CA ASP A 30 26.75 -14.78 1.86
C ASP A 30 25.84 -16.01 1.72
N ASN A 31 24.57 -15.90 2.13
CA ASN A 31 23.61 -16.99 2.03
C ASN A 31 22.62 -16.75 0.86
N PRO A 32 22.73 -17.52 -0.23
CA PRO A 32 21.84 -17.39 -1.39
C PRO A 32 20.36 -17.62 -1.07
N ASP A 33 20.03 -18.42 -0.05
CA ASP A 33 18.64 -18.69 0.35
C ASP A 33 17.93 -17.43 0.86
N LEU A 34 18.67 -16.46 1.41
CA LEU A 34 18.12 -15.18 1.86
C LEU A 34 17.83 -14.24 0.70
N MET A 35 18.36 -14.52 -0.49
CA MET A 35 18.12 -13.73 -1.70
C MET A 35 16.80 -14.09 -2.40
N THR A 36 16.19 -15.23 -2.05
CA THR A 36 14.92 -15.67 -2.61
C THR A 36 13.78 -14.94 -1.89
N PRO A 37 12.93 -14.17 -2.59
CA PRO A 37 11.79 -13.50 -1.98
C PRO A 37 10.84 -14.50 -1.31
N ARG A 38 10.23 -14.07 -0.20
CA ARG A 38 9.07 -14.73 0.40
C ARG A 38 7.81 -13.92 0.07
N GLY A 39 6.68 -14.54 0.15
CA GLY A 39 5.37 -13.92 -0.04
C GLY A 39 4.48 -14.77 -0.94
N GLY A 40 3.18 -14.65 -0.75
CA GLY A 40 2.21 -15.22 -1.67
C GLY A 40 2.21 -14.37 -2.94
N THR A 41 2.77 -14.88 -3.99
CA THR A 41 2.58 -14.28 -5.31
C THR A 41 1.26 -14.78 -5.84
N SER A 42 0.41 -13.89 -6.35
CA SER A 42 -0.62 -14.32 -7.26
C SER A 42 0.08 -14.93 -8.47
N SER A 43 -0.30 -16.14 -8.80
CA SER A 43 0.10 -16.82 -10.04
C SER A 43 -0.93 -16.58 -11.13
N GLY A 44 -1.67 -15.47 -11.04
CA GLY A 44 -2.71 -15.12 -11.99
C GLY A 44 -2.14 -14.71 -13.35
N PRO A 45 -2.99 -14.66 -14.37
CA PRO A 45 -2.59 -14.29 -15.73
C PRO A 45 -1.97 -12.89 -15.77
N ASP A 46 -1.12 -12.66 -16.75
CA ASP A 46 -0.56 -11.34 -17.03
C ASP A 46 -1.67 -10.31 -17.26
N VAL A 47 -1.42 -9.08 -16.87
CA VAL A 47 -2.34 -7.96 -17.03
C VAL A 47 -1.72 -6.87 -17.90
N ASP A 48 -2.54 -6.21 -18.72
CA ASP A 48 -2.10 -5.13 -19.59
C ASP A 48 -2.00 -3.82 -18.79
N LEU A 49 -0.86 -3.13 -18.91
CA LEU A 49 -0.67 -1.83 -18.29
C LEU A 49 -1.30 -0.72 -19.14
N ASP A 50 -2.21 0.06 -18.55
CA ASP A 50 -2.71 1.30 -19.16
C ASP A 50 -1.59 2.34 -19.17
N LYS A 51 -1.11 2.68 -20.38
CA LYS A 51 -0.06 3.68 -20.60
C LYS A 51 -0.61 5.11 -20.74
N THR A 52 -1.94 5.26 -20.72
CA THR A 52 -2.58 6.57 -20.83
C THR A 52 -2.44 7.34 -19.52
N PRO A 53 -1.89 8.56 -19.53
CA PRO A 53 -1.76 9.34 -18.32
C PRO A 53 -3.11 9.62 -17.66
N ASN A 54 -3.18 9.42 -16.33
CA ASN A 54 -4.36 9.69 -15.53
C ASN A 54 -4.85 11.14 -15.75
N PRO A 55 -6.13 11.34 -16.08
CA PRO A 55 -6.69 12.69 -16.28
C PRO A 55 -6.50 13.61 -15.08
N LEU A 56 -6.69 13.10 -13.85
CA LEU A 56 -6.50 13.87 -12.62
C LEU A 56 -5.04 14.25 -12.41
N TRP A 57 -4.09 13.38 -12.75
CA TRP A 57 -2.67 13.72 -12.72
C TRP A 57 -2.36 14.90 -13.69
N LYS A 58 -3.00 14.93 -14.86
CA LYS A 58 -2.86 16.07 -15.79
C LYS A 58 -3.46 17.34 -15.20
N GLU A 59 -4.64 17.24 -14.58
CA GLU A 59 -5.35 18.38 -13.99
C GLU A 59 -4.56 19.01 -12.84
N ILE A 60 -3.89 18.23 -12.00
CA ILE A 60 -3.02 18.74 -10.93
C ILE A 60 -1.93 19.68 -11.45
N GLN A 61 -1.52 19.54 -12.73
CA GLN A 61 -0.50 20.41 -13.34
C GLN A 61 -1.02 21.82 -13.65
N ASN A 62 -2.32 22.08 -13.56
CA ASN A 62 -2.88 23.40 -13.78
C ASN A 62 -2.44 24.39 -12.68
N ASP A 63 -1.75 25.46 -13.08
CA ASP A 63 -1.23 26.49 -12.17
C ASP A 63 -2.32 27.38 -11.55
N GLU A 64 -3.52 27.39 -12.11
CA GLU A 64 -4.66 28.16 -11.58
C GLU A 64 -5.28 27.52 -10.33
N LEU A 65 -5.04 26.23 -10.09
CA LEU A 65 -5.55 25.50 -8.93
C LEU A 65 -4.84 25.94 -7.65
N THR A 66 -5.62 26.11 -6.61
CA THR A 66 -5.10 26.30 -5.25
C THR A 66 -4.41 25.02 -4.76
N LYS A 67 -3.51 25.18 -3.79
CA LYS A 67 -2.87 23.99 -3.16
C LYS A 67 -3.89 22.98 -2.63
N PHE A 68 -4.98 23.45 -2.02
CA PHE A 68 -6.03 22.59 -1.49
C PHE A 68 -6.71 21.76 -2.59
N GLU A 69 -7.02 22.38 -3.74
CA GLU A 69 -7.60 21.69 -4.89
C GLU A 69 -6.62 20.66 -5.46
N LYS A 70 -5.34 21.01 -5.60
CA LYS A 70 -4.29 20.07 -6.03
C LYS A 70 -4.15 18.90 -5.05
N ASP A 71 -4.20 19.15 -3.73
CA ASP A 71 -4.15 18.10 -2.70
C ASP A 71 -5.32 17.10 -2.88
N ARG A 72 -6.55 17.62 -3.06
CA ARG A 72 -7.73 16.78 -3.28
C ARG A 72 -7.63 15.96 -4.55
N LEU A 73 -7.24 16.57 -5.65
CA LEU A 73 -7.05 15.86 -6.92
C LEU A 73 -5.99 14.77 -6.80
N ALA A 74 -4.91 15.02 -6.04
CA ALA A 74 -3.88 14.03 -5.80
C ALA A 74 -4.41 12.81 -5.02
N ILE A 75 -5.27 13.03 -4.02
CA ILE A 75 -5.93 11.94 -3.28
C ILE A 75 -6.89 11.18 -4.22
N LEU A 76 -7.73 11.89 -4.97
CA LEU A 76 -8.68 11.27 -5.89
C LEU A 76 -8.00 10.56 -7.06
N ALA A 77 -6.78 10.98 -7.46
CA ALA A 77 -6.00 10.32 -8.51
C ALA A 77 -5.52 8.91 -8.12
N MET A 78 -5.63 8.52 -6.85
CA MET A 78 -5.35 7.15 -6.40
C MET A 78 -6.48 6.17 -6.72
N GLN A 79 -7.64 6.66 -7.17
CA GLN A 79 -8.74 5.80 -7.65
C GLN A 79 -8.39 5.12 -8.96
N GLY A 80 -9.11 4.05 -9.26
CA GLY A 80 -9.03 3.31 -10.52
C GLY A 80 -8.61 1.87 -10.32
N GLU A 81 -8.36 1.22 -11.41
CA GLU A 81 -8.08 -0.19 -11.55
C GLU A 81 -6.58 -0.41 -11.70
N HIS A 82 -5.98 -1.22 -10.82
CA HIS A 82 -4.53 -1.31 -10.70
C HIS A 82 -4.05 -2.77 -10.60
N LYS A 83 -2.88 -3.01 -11.20
CA LYS A 83 -1.93 -4.01 -10.70
C LYS A 83 -1.16 -3.38 -9.54
N ILE A 84 -1.13 -4.06 -8.41
CA ILE A 84 -0.35 -3.63 -7.25
C ILE A 84 0.78 -4.61 -6.97
N ASN A 85 1.99 -4.09 -6.78
CA ASN A 85 3.14 -4.83 -6.31
C ASN A 85 3.52 -4.37 -4.91
N PHE A 86 3.78 -5.32 -4.02
CA PHE A 86 4.27 -5.09 -2.67
C PHE A 86 5.68 -5.62 -2.54
N ASP A 87 6.63 -4.72 -2.27
CA ASP A 87 8.04 -5.05 -2.07
C ASP A 87 8.50 -4.51 -0.71
N PHE A 88 8.99 -5.41 0.16
CA PHE A 88 9.51 -5.03 1.48
C PHE A 88 10.85 -5.70 1.73
N MET A 89 11.80 -4.92 2.22
CA MET A 89 13.17 -5.38 2.43
C MET A 89 13.77 -4.74 3.69
N GLU A 90 14.31 -5.56 4.58
CA GLU A 90 15.11 -5.07 5.70
C GLU A 90 16.48 -4.61 5.20
N THR A 91 16.84 -3.36 5.51
CA THR A 91 18.06 -2.73 5.01
C THR A 91 19.19 -2.69 6.02
N MET A 92 18.89 -2.74 7.32
CA MET A 92 19.83 -2.70 8.42
C MET A 92 19.30 -3.45 9.62
N GLY A 93 20.17 -4.15 10.33
CA GLY A 93 19.93 -4.68 11.67
C GLY A 93 20.68 -3.87 12.74
N PHE A 94 20.13 -3.81 13.92
CA PHE A 94 20.67 -3.05 15.07
C PHE A 94 20.96 -3.92 16.29
N THR A 95 20.83 -5.24 16.15
CA THR A 95 21.23 -6.22 17.18
C THR A 95 22.49 -6.96 16.74
N LYS A 96 23.24 -7.47 17.73
CA LYS A 96 24.43 -8.28 17.43
C LYS A 96 24.00 -9.51 16.62
N ASP A 97 24.77 -9.84 15.60
CA ASP A 97 24.56 -11.00 14.74
C ASP A 97 23.17 -11.05 14.05
N TYR A 98 22.60 -9.85 13.76
CA TYR A 98 21.32 -9.73 13.08
C TYR A 98 21.37 -10.34 11.69
N ILE A 99 20.39 -11.20 11.38
CA ILE A 99 20.19 -11.76 10.04
C ILE A 99 18.89 -11.18 9.48
N PRO A 100 18.93 -10.43 8.35
CA PRO A 100 17.73 -9.90 7.72
C PRO A 100 16.77 -11.02 7.31
N SER A 101 15.49 -10.75 7.41
CA SER A 101 14.47 -11.63 6.83
C SER A 101 14.56 -11.63 5.31
N LYS A 102 14.16 -12.74 4.67
CA LYS A 102 14.00 -12.77 3.22
C LYS A 102 13.12 -11.60 2.75
N PRO A 103 13.46 -10.92 1.65
CA PRO A 103 12.61 -9.90 1.08
C PRO A 103 11.19 -10.43 0.85
N TYR A 104 10.20 -9.59 1.10
CA TYR A 104 8.80 -9.94 0.80
C TYR A 104 8.42 -9.32 -0.53
N GLN A 105 7.92 -10.13 -1.45
CA GLN A 105 7.37 -9.70 -2.72
C GLN A 105 6.04 -10.37 -2.97
N SER A 106 5.03 -9.59 -3.35
CA SER A 106 3.75 -10.12 -3.82
C SER A 106 3.13 -9.15 -4.82
N TRP A 107 2.16 -9.62 -5.58
CA TRP A 107 1.37 -8.75 -6.43
C TRP A 107 -0.10 -9.19 -6.45
N GLY A 108 -0.98 -8.32 -6.88
CA GLY A 108 -2.39 -8.59 -7.07
C GLY A 108 -3.03 -7.53 -7.95
N THR A 109 -4.31 -7.69 -8.19
CA THR A 109 -5.15 -6.74 -8.90
C THR A 109 -6.18 -6.15 -7.94
N GLU A 110 -6.33 -4.83 -7.97
CA GLU A 110 -7.12 -4.09 -7.01
C GLU A 110 -7.74 -2.86 -7.66
N PHE A 111 -9.02 -2.62 -7.45
CA PHE A 111 -9.59 -1.33 -7.78
C PHE A 111 -9.84 -0.49 -6.53
N VAL A 112 -9.69 0.81 -6.69
CA VAL A 112 -9.84 1.81 -5.61
C VAL A 112 -10.97 2.75 -5.99
N ILE A 113 -11.93 2.92 -5.09
CA ILE A 113 -13.08 3.79 -5.28
C ILE A 113 -13.21 4.78 -4.13
N ALA A 114 -13.60 6.01 -4.43
CA ALA A 114 -14.04 6.95 -3.42
C ALA A 114 -15.45 6.56 -2.95
N VAL A 115 -15.56 6.21 -1.67
CA VAL A 115 -16.85 5.90 -1.04
C VAL A 115 -17.45 7.12 -0.34
N GLU A 116 -16.61 8.11 -0.06
CA GLU A 116 -16.99 9.44 0.40
C GLU A 116 -16.06 10.49 -0.24
N ASP A 117 -16.63 11.58 -0.74
CA ASP A 117 -15.89 12.69 -1.35
C ASP A 117 -16.54 14.00 -0.94
N GLU A 118 -16.19 14.45 0.26
CA GLU A 118 -16.61 15.70 0.83
C GLU A 118 -15.51 16.76 0.68
N LYS A 119 -15.82 18.03 0.94
CA LYS A 119 -14.87 19.13 0.76
C LYS A 119 -13.53 18.91 1.46
N ASP A 120 -13.57 18.48 2.71
CA ASP A 120 -12.42 18.33 3.60
C ASP A 120 -12.20 16.86 4.06
N PHE A 121 -12.94 15.92 3.46
CA PHE A 121 -12.87 14.50 3.75
C PHE A 121 -13.03 13.66 2.49
N ILE A 122 -12.14 12.67 2.32
CA ILE A 122 -12.19 11.69 1.23
C ILE A 122 -11.92 10.31 1.82
N SER A 123 -12.77 9.34 1.51
CA SER A 123 -12.57 7.94 1.89
C SER A 123 -12.40 7.06 0.66
N LEU A 124 -11.27 6.37 0.58
CA LEU A 124 -10.92 5.48 -0.52
C LEU A 124 -10.96 4.01 -0.07
N GLN A 125 -11.86 3.24 -0.64
CA GLN A 125 -11.97 1.80 -0.42
C GLN A 125 -11.21 1.02 -1.48
N HIS A 126 -10.43 0.06 -1.05
CA HIS A 126 -9.68 -0.87 -1.89
C HIS A 126 -10.38 -2.22 -1.95
N ILE A 127 -10.49 -2.79 -3.13
CA ILE A 127 -11.12 -4.10 -3.36
C ILE A 127 -10.25 -4.90 -4.31
N MET A 128 -9.74 -6.03 -3.83
CA MET A 128 -8.96 -6.95 -4.64
C MET A 128 -9.89 -7.87 -5.41
N VAL A 129 -9.55 -8.10 -6.67
CA VAL A 129 -10.14 -9.13 -7.52
C VAL A 129 -9.00 -9.89 -8.14
N MET A 130 -8.79 -11.13 -7.72
CA MET A 130 -7.64 -11.92 -8.11
C MET A 130 -8.08 -13.18 -8.84
N PHE A 131 -7.31 -13.54 -9.86
CA PHE A 131 -7.42 -14.83 -10.54
C PHE A 131 -6.10 -15.57 -10.36
N PHE A 132 -6.16 -16.87 -10.25
CA PHE A 132 -4.99 -17.72 -10.08
C PHE A 132 -4.90 -18.73 -11.21
N GLU A 133 -3.71 -18.93 -11.75
CA GLU A 133 -3.45 -20.04 -12.65
C GLU A 133 -3.43 -21.35 -11.85
N GLN A 134 -4.17 -22.34 -12.34
CA GLN A 134 -4.26 -23.66 -11.71
C GLN A 134 -3.24 -24.63 -12.34
N ASP A 135 -2.95 -25.73 -11.66
CA ASP A 135 -1.98 -26.73 -12.12
C ASP A 135 -2.30 -27.33 -13.50
N ASP A 136 -3.56 -27.31 -13.92
CA ASP A 136 -4.00 -27.78 -15.23
C ASP A 136 -3.96 -26.69 -16.32
N GLY A 137 -3.44 -25.50 -16.01
CA GLY A 137 -3.34 -24.36 -16.91
C GLY A 137 -4.65 -23.58 -17.06
N THR A 138 -5.69 -23.90 -16.29
CA THR A 138 -6.93 -23.11 -16.28
C THR A 138 -6.81 -21.94 -15.30
N THR A 139 -7.66 -20.93 -15.48
CA THR A 139 -7.78 -19.81 -14.54
C THR A 139 -8.86 -20.12 -13.51
N SER A 140 -8.60 -19.80 -12.24
CA SER A 140 -9.58 -19.96 -11.16
C SER A 140 -10.80 -19.06 -11.35
N ASP A 141 -11.88 -19.33 -10.62
CA ASP A 141 -12.90 -18.35 -10.37
C ASP A 141 -12.31 -17.10 -9.68
N PRO A 142 -12.91 -15.90 -9.85
CA PRO A 142 -12.42 -14.69 -9.23
C PRO A 142 -12.52 -14.76 -7.70
N VAL A 143 -11.42 -14.47 -7.03
CA VAL A 143 -11.36 -14.31 -5.56
C VAL A 143 -11.47 -12.82 -5.25
N VAL A 144 -12.57 -12.42 -4.62
CA VAL A 144 -12.84 -11.02 -4.26
C VAL A 144 -12.61 -10.81 -2.78
N VAL A 145 -11.79 -9.82 -2.44
CA VAL A 145 -11.48 -9.45 -1.06
C VAL A 145 -11.66 -7.94 -0.88
N LYS A 146 -12.59 -7.54 0.03
CA LYS A 146 -12.54 -6.17 0.53
C LYS A 146 -11.21 -6.02 1.27
N HIS A 147 -10.38 -5.17 0.73
CA HIS A 147 -9.05 -4.92 1.27
C HIS A 147 -9.10 -3.74 2.26
N TRP A 148 -8.02 -3.05 2.45
CA TRP A 148 -7.92 -1.91 3.35
C TRP A 148 -8.70 -0.69 2.85
N ARG A 149 -8.88 0.27 3.73
CA ARG A 149 -9.48 1.57 3.44
C ARG A 149 -8.56 2.66 3.94
N GLN A 150 -8.54 3.79 3.26
CA GLN A 150 -7.83 4.99 3.70
C GLN A 150 -8.77 6.20 3.68
N ASP A 151 -8.85 6.87 4.83
CA ASP A 151 -9.59 8.10 5.00
C ASP A 151 -8.61 9.26 5.07
N TRP A 152 -8.92 10.31 4.33
CA TRP A 152 -8.14 11.53 4.24
C TRP A 152 -8.95 12.69 4.76
N LYS A 153 -8.42 13.45 5.75
CA LYS A 153 -9.11 14.59 6.33
C LYS A 153 -8.21 15.81 6.40
N TYR A 154 -8.74 16.94 5.91
CA TYR A 154 -7.99 18.19 5.87
C TYR A 154 -7.98 18.88 7.23
N GLN A 155 -6.79 19.28 7.69
CA GLN A 155 -6.56 19.97 8.95
C GLN A 155 -7.23 19.32 10.16
N ASP A 156 -7.11 17.99 10.24
CA ASP A 156 -7.70 17.22 11.33
C ASP A 156 -7.23 17.71 12.71
N ASN A 157 -8.14 17.75 13.66
CA ASN A 157 -7.87 18.22 15.02
C ASN A 157 -7.16 17.18 15.89
N SER A 158 -7.23 15.92 15.53
CA SER A 158 -6.64 14.83 16.30
C SER A 158 -6.39 13.61 15.43
N ILE A 159 -5.45 12.78 15.86
CA ILE A 159 -5.17 11.45 15.29
C ILE A 159 -5.24 10.39 16.38
N ASN A 160 -5.51 9.15 15.99
CA ASN A 160 -5.45 7.99 16.87
C ASN A 160 -4.10 7.29 16.69
N GLU A 161 -3.18 7.51 17.63
CA GLU A 161 -1.84 6.94 17.62
C GLU A 161 -1.86 5.52 18.19
N PHE A 162 -1.29 4.56 17.48
CA PHE A 162 -1.10 3.20 18.00
C PHE A 162 -0.04 3.19 19.11
N VAL A 163 -0.36 2.61 20.25
CA VAL A 163 0.51 2.58 21.43
C VAL A 163 0.95 1.17 21.85
N GLY A 164 0.63 0.17 21.03
CA GLY A 164 0.90 -1.25 21.31
C GLY A 164 -0.34 -1.99 21.85
N GLU A 165 -0.24 -3.31 21.98
CA GLU A 165 -1.27 -4.19 22.55
C GLU A 165 -2.69 -3.95 21.99
N ASN A 166 -2.81 -3.81 20.66
CA ASN A 166 -4.06 -3.52 19.95
C ASN A 166 -4.79 -2.28 20.51
N THR A 167 -4.03 -1.27 20.91
CA THR A 167 -4.54 -0.06 21.57
C THR A 167 -4.15 1.19 20.80
N TRP A 168 -5.10 2.09 20.64
CA TRP A 168 -4.92 3.43 20.06
C TRP A 168 -5.32 4.49 21.05
N GLU A 169 -4.54 5.55 21.13
CA GLU A 169 -4.81 6.71 21.97
C GLU A 169 -4.95 7.97 21.13
N ARG A 170 -5.97 8.79 21.45
CA ARG A 170 -6.19 10.05 20.74
C ARG A 170 -5.16 11.08 21.16
N LYS A 171 -4.46 11.61 20.14
CA LYS A 171 -3.53 12.72 20.24
C LYS A 171 -4.14 13.94 19.55
N ASN A 172 -4.34 15.01 20.31
CA ASN A 172 -4.77 16.29 19.73
C ASN A 172 -3.61 16.96 19.01
N LEU A 173 -3.90 17.52 17.84
CA LEU A 173 -2.93 18.27 17.05
C LEU A 173 -3.07 19.76 17.30
N SER A 174 -1.97 20.45 17.57
CA SER A 174 -1.90 21.90 17.64
C SER A 174 -2.21 22.52 16.27
N TYR A 175 -2.58 23.81 16.27
CA TYR A 175 -2.82 24.53 15.01
C TYR A 175 -1.60 24.51 14.06
N SER A 176 -0.39 24.60 14.62
CA SER A 176 0.86 24.56 13.84
C SER A 176 1.11 23.19 13.17
N GLU A 177 0.73 22.09 13.82
CA GLU A 177 0.85 20.74 13.28
C GLU A 177 -0.15 20.50 12.16
N ARG A 178 -1.43 20.86 12.36
CA ARG A 178 -2.50 20.56 11.40
C ARG A 178 -2.63 21.53 10.23
N ARG A 179 -2.10 22.75 10.34
CA ARG A 179 -2.26 23.79 9.31
C ARG A 179 -1.75 23.36 7.95
N GLY A 180 -2.67 23.23 6.97
CA GLY A 180 -2.39 22.85 5.59
C GLY A 180 -1.91 21.39 5.43
N THR A 181 -2.30 20.52 6.38
CA THR A 181 -2.04 19.08 6.32
C THR A 181 -3.30 18.32 5.96
N TRP A 182 -3.12 17.11 5.48
CA TRP A 182 -4.10 16.05 5.44
C TRP A 182 -3.67 14.94 6.40
N SER A 183 -4.57 14.49 7.28
CA SER A 183 -4.38 13.19 7.95
C SER A 183 -4.74 12.07 7.00
N GLN A 184 -4.10 10.92 7.18
CA GLN A 184 -4.44 9.65 6.56
C GLN A 184 -4.69 8.64 7.68
N THR A 185 -5.92 8.14 7.78
CA THR A 185 -6.25 7.00 8.64
C THR A 185 -6.32 5.76 7.76
N VAL A 186 -5.59 4.72 8.11
CA VAL A 186 -5.63 3.43 7.44
C VAL A 186 -6.39 2.43 8.31
N TYR A 187 -7.35 1.75 7.69
CA TYR A 187 -8.18 0.73 8.32
C TYR A 187 -7.86 -0.64 7.73
N GLN A 188 -8.03 -1.66 8.55
CA GLN A 188 -7.83 -3.04 8.15
C GLN A 188 -9.02 -3.55 7.30
N VAL A 189 -8.97 -4.80 6.90
CA VAL A 189 -10.00 -5.43 6.05
C VAL A 189 -11.37 -5.52 6.73
N ASP A 190 -11.42 -5.49 8.04
CA ASP A 190 -12.64 -5.46 8.88
C ASP A 190 -13.03 -4.04 9.31
N ASP A 191 -12.39 -3.02 8.72
CA ASP A 191 -12.49 -1.61 9.07
C ASP A 191 -12.08 -1.25 10.51
N SER A 192 -11.43 -2.14 11.25
CA SER A 192 -10.77 -1.73 12.49
C SER A 192 -9.58 -0.80 12.21
N PRO A 193 -9.26 0.14 13.12
CA PRO A 193 -8.15 1.06 12.91
C PRO A 193 -6.82 0.30 12.82
N ARG A 194 -5.93 0.77 11.94
CA ARG A 194 -4.58 0.25 11.82
C ARG A 194 -3.54 1.27 12.27
N TYR A 195 -3.46 2.38 11.58
CA TYR A 195 -2.61 3.51 11.97
C TYR A 195 -3.14 4.81 11.37
N GLU A 196 -2.71 5.91 11.93
CA GLU A 196 -3.06 7.23 11.47
C GLU A 196 -1.83 8.14 11.50
N GLY A 197 -1.71 9.03 10.52
CA GLY A 197 -0.68 10.03 10.45
C GLY A 197 -1.17 11.28 9.73
N PHE A 198 -0.42 12.36 9.82
CA PHE A 198 -0.72 13.60 9.14
C PHE A 198 0.50 14.16 8.42
N GLY A 199 0.27 14.89 7.35
CA GLY A 199 1.36 15.42 6.54
C GLY A 199 0.87 16.40 5.49
N LYS A 200 1.81 16.87 4.67
CA LYS A 200 1.55 17.87 3.64
C LYS A 200 1.82 17.31 2.26
N TRP A 201 0.91 17.58 1.35
CA TRP A 201 1.19 17.45 -0.07
C TRP A 201 2.18 18.51 -0.54
N LYS A 202 3.07 18.12 -1.41
CA LYS A 202 3.98 18.99 -2.17
C LYS A 202 3.76 18.72 -3.65
N HIS A 203 3.57 19.79 -4.42
CA HIS A 203 3.36 19.71 -5.85
C HIS A 203 4.54 20.34 -6.57
N PHE A 204 5.10 19.61 -7.51
CA PHE A 204 6.12 20.04 -8.46
C PHE A 204 5.50 20.06 -9.86
N ALA A 205 6.24 20.50 -10.87
CA ALA A 205 5.71 20.63 -12.23
C ALA A 205 5.06 19.36 -12.80
N ASN A 206 5.47 18.17 -12.36
CA ASN A 206 4.95 16.89 -12.88
C ASN A 206 4.83 15.80 -11.80
N SER A 207 4.91 16.17 -10.54
CA SER A 207 4.89 15.23 -9.42
C SER A 207 4.16 15.83 -8.23
N SER A 208 3.33 15.01 -7.59
CA SER A 208 2.65 15.35 -6.34
C SER A 208 2.94 14.27 -5.32
N SER A 209 3.44 14.67 -4.16
CA SER A 209 3.82 13.74 -3.10
C SER A 209 3.37 14.23 -1.73
N TRP A 210 2.79 13.33 -0.95
CA TRP A 210 2.45 13.53 0.46
C TRP A 210 3.41 12.74 1.33
N THR A 211 3.84 13.35 2.43
CA THR A 211 4.72 12.67 3.40
C THR A 211 4.12 12.83 4.80
N SER A 212 3.94 11.71 5.51
CA SER A 212 3.44 11.70 6.89
C SER A 212 4.48 12.17 7.89
N ASN A 213 4.01 12.58 9.08
CA ASN A 213 4.82 12.49 10.28
C ASN A 213 5.23 11.03 10.55
N GLU A 214 6.11 10.80 11.52
CA GLU A 214 6.40 9.46 12.01
C GLU A 214 5.14 8.88 12.69
N THR A 215 4.76 7.67 12.31
CA THR A 215 3.58 6.96 12.82
C THR A 215 3.99 5.65 13.47
N LYS A 216 3.23 5.23 14.48
CA LYS A 216 3.32 3.90 15.07
C LYS A 216 2.17 3.02 14.55
N ARG A 217 2.47 1.77 14.28
CA ARG A 217 1.50 0.81 13.77
C ARG A 217 1.76 -0.62 14.25
N PRO A 218 0.73 -1.48 14.33
CA PRO A 218 0.91 -2.89 14.65
C PRO A 218 1.75 -3.61 13.58
N LEU A 219 2.25 -4.78 13.92
CA LEU A 219 2.97 -5.64 12.99
C LEU A 219 2.17 -5.83 11.70
N PRO A 220 2.82 -5.84 10.54
CA PRO A 220 2.15 -6.19 9.29
C PRO A 220 1.72 -7.66 9.31
N ARG A 221 0.58 -7.96 8.68
CA ARG A 221 0.02 -9.33 8.63
C ARG A 221 1.03 -10.37 8.14
N ARG A 222 1.89 -9.98 7.17
CA ARG A 222 2.96 -10.84 6.66
C ARG A 222 3.99 -11.27 7.73
N GLU A 223 3.98 -10.67 8.90
CA GLU A 223 4.94 -10.92 9.99
C GLU A 223 4.29 -11.23 11.34
N ALA A 224 3.05 -10.83 11.55
CA ALA A 224 2.37 -10.97 12.84
C ALA A 224 2.29 -12.40 13.39
N THR A 225 2.38 -13.40 12.51
CA THR A 225 2.34 -14.83 12.88
C THR A 225 3.70 -15.53 12.85
N ILE A 226 4.76 -14.83 12.40
CA ILE A 226 6.09 -15.44 12.20
C ILE A 226 7.23 -14.69 12.90
N ARG A 227 6.94 -13.52 13.47
CA ARG A 227 7.92 -12.68 14.17
C ARG A 227 7.42 -12.39 15.59
N ASP A 228 8.31 -12.53 16.55
CA ASP A 228 8.10 -12.27 17.98
C ASP A 228 9.23 -11.42 18.60
N ASP A 229 10.15 -10.92 17.77
CA ASP A 229 11.32 -10.16 18.20
C ASP A 229 11.08 -8.63 18.19
N TYR A 230 9.92 -8.17 17.71
CA TYR A 230 9.51 -6.77 17.76
C TYR A 230 7.99 -6.64 17.90
N ASP A 231 7.53 -5.49 18.41
CA ASP A 231 6.12 -5.27 18.79
C ASP A 231 5.42 -4.24 17.92
N ILE A 232 6.17 -3.27 17.39
CA ILE A 232 5.64 -2.13 16.65
C ILE A 232 6.51 -1.80 15.44
N VAL A 233 5.87 -1.18 14.44
CA VAL A 233 6.57 -0.52 13.35
C VAL A 233 6.45 0.99 13.54
N ILE A 234 7.58 1.68 13.57
CA ILE A 234 7.66 3.14 13.65
C ILE A 234 8.19 3.65 12.31
N GLY A 235 7.42 4.47 11.60
CA GLY A 235 7.88 4.88 10.28
C GLY A 235 7.07 5.98 9.62
N THR A 236 7.57 6.43 8.48
CA THR A 236 6.93 7.43 7.63
C THR A 236 6.33 6.81 6.39
N ASN A 237 5.26 7.41 5.90
CA ASN A 237 4.59 7.03 4.66
C ASN A 237 4.73 8.16 3.66
N ILE A 238 4.99 7.80 2.40
CA ILE A 238 5.02 8.74 1.29
C ILE A 238 4.07 8.21 0.21
N HIS A 239 3.13 9.03 -0.22
CA HIS A 239 2.28 8.74 -1.37
C HIS A 239 2.67 9.68 -2.50
N THR A 240 3.06 9.11 -3.64
CA THR A 240 3.46 9.88 -4.83
C THR A 240 2.56 9.52 -6.00
N ILE A 241 1.93 10.54 -6.58
CA ILE A 241 1.10 10.37 -7.78
C ILE A 241 1.98 10.42 -9.01
N THR A 242 1.83 9.41 -9.86
CA THR A 242 2.57 9.26 -11.12
C THR A 242 1.62 9.38 -12.31
N PRO A 243 2.12 9.57 -13.55
CA PRO A 243 1.25 9.61 -14.73
C PRO A 243 0.32 8.40 -14.87
N ASN A 244 0.79 7.21 -14.49
CA ASN A 244 0.09 5.94 -14.75
C ASN A 244 -0.35 5.22 -13.47
N GLY A 245 -0.46 5.93 -12.35
CA GLY A 245 -0.86 5.35 -11.08
C GLY A 245 -0.27 6.09 -9.89
N TRP A 246 0.14 5.38 -8.86
CA TRP A 246 0.72 5.97 -7.67
C TRP A 246 1.60 4.97 -6.92
N VAL A 247 2.41 5.50 -6.01
CA VAL A 247 3.35 4.73 -5.22
C VAL A 247 3.18 5.07 -3.75
N HIS A 248 3.17 4.05 -2.89
CA HIS A 248 3.27 4.18 -1.45
C HIS A 248 4.63 3.67 -0.99
N GLU A 249 5.48 4.58 -0.57
CA GLU A 249 6.78 4.28 0.02
C GLU A 249 6.69 4.30 1.54
N GLN A 250 7.42 3.40 2.19
CA GLN A 250 7.48 3.29 3.64
C GLN A 250 8.92 3.22 4.10
N ASN A 251 9.26 4.02 5.10
CA ASN A 251 10.54 3.97 5.78
C ASN A 251 10.29 3.58 7.23
N ASN A 252 10.53 2.32 7.55
CA ASN A 252 10.08 1.65 8.76
C ASN A 252 11.24 1.28 9.67
N ASN A 253 11.07 1.49 10.98
CA ASN A 253 11.85 0.87 12.02
C ASN A 253 10.99 -0.20 12.71
N LYS A 254 11.44 -1.44 12.75
CA LYS A 254 10.87 -2.51 13.55
C LYS A 254 11.41 -2.36 14.96
N ALA A 255 10.55 -2.18 15.95
CA ALA A 255 10.96 -1.84 17.31
C ALA A 255 10.12 -2.58 18.36
N THR A 256 10.69 -2.72 19.54
CA THR A 256 9.98 -3.16 20.74
C THR A 256 9.16 -2.00 21.34
N LEU A 257 8.24 -2.28 22.27
CA LEU A 257 7.40 -1.26 22.91
C LEU A 257 8.21 -0.20 23.68
N ASP A 258 9.40 -0.53 24.17
CA ASP A 258 10.36 0.42 24.78
C ASP A 258 11.19 1.20 23.74
N ASN A 259 10.80 1.13 22.45
CA ASN A 259 11.43 1.81 21.31
C ASN A 259 12.86 1.34 20.97
N LYS A 260 13.28 0.15 21.37
CA LYS A 260 14.53 -0.44 20.92
C LYS A 260 14.36 -0.90 19.47
N VAL A 261 15.09 -0.28 18.55
CA VAL A 261 15.05 -0.66 17.13
C VAL A 261 15.79 -1.96 16.89
N ILE A 262 15.17 -2.90 16.23
CA ILE A 262 15.73 -4.21 15.84
C ILE A 262 16.24 -4.16 14.40
N ALA A 263 15.43 -3.62 13.49
CA ALA A 263 15.77 -3.52 12.09
C ALA A 263 15.13 -2.30 11.42
N LYS A 264 15.73 -1.87 10.31
CA LYS A 264 15.15 -0.92 9.39
C LYS A 264 14.65 -1.64 8.15
N GLU A 265 13.43 -1.29 7.71
CA GLU A 265 12.78 -1.84 6.52
C GLU A 265 12.39 -0.72 5.56
N ILE A 266 12.60 -0.93 4.27
CA ILE A 266 12.00 -0.14 3.20
C ILE A 266 10.84 -0.94 2.61
N GLY A 267 9.69 -0.29 2.47
CA GLY A 267 8.52 -0.82 1.80
C GLY A 267 8.16 0.01 0.58
N LEU A 268 7.73 -0.67 -0.47
CA LEU A 268 7.25 -0.05 -1.69
C LEU A 268 6.01 -0.79 -2.19
N ALA A 269 4.90 -0.09 -2.28
CA ALA A 269 3.71 -0.58 -2.95
C ALA A 269 3.46 0.28 -4.20
N ARG A 270 3.47 -0.36 -5.38
CA ARG A 270 3.26 0.33 -6.66
C ARG A 270 1.90 -0.04 -7.21
N TYR A 271 1.10 0.96 -7.46
CA TYR A 271 -0.20 0.87 -8.09
C TYR A 271 -0.06 1.36 -9.53
N GLN A 272 -0.07 0.43 -10.47
CA GLN A 272 0.01 0.71 -11.90
C GLN A 272 -1.37 0.47 -12.52
N ARG A 273 -1.92 1.47 -13.19
CA ARG A 273 -3.21 1.34 -13.88
C ARG A 273 -3.14 0.24 -14.94
N ILE A 274 -4.20 -0.55 -15.01
CA ILE A 274 -4.33 -1.64 -15.97
C ILE A 274 -5.59 -1.50 -16.82
N GLU A 275 -5.63 -2.20 -17.93
CA GLU A 275 -6.76 -2.30 -18.84
C GLU A 275 -7.05 -3.77 -19.17
N ASN A 276 -8.18 -4.04 -19.82
CA ASN A 276 -8.58 -5.37 -20.29
C ASN A 276 -8.68 -6.46 -19.18
N PHE A 277 -9.02 -6.06 -17.96
CA PHE A 277 -9.18 -6.97 -16.83
C PHE A 277 -10.67 -7.08 -16.42
N ASP A 278 -11.12 -8.28 -16.04
CA ASP A 278 -12.50 -8.51 -15.61
C ASP A 278 -12.71 -8.15 -14.12
N TRP A 279 -13.31 -7.01 -13.89
CA TRP A 279 -13.66 -6.50 -12.56
C TRP A 279 -15.08 -6.84 -12.12
N SER A 280 -15.88 -7.53 -12.92
CA SER A 280 -17.32 -7.73 -12.72
C SER A 280 -17.68 -8.36 -11.37
N ALA A 281 -16.88 -9.33 -10.92
CA ALA A 281 -17.08 -9.98 -9.61
C ALA A 281 -16.87 -9.00 -8.45
N GLY A 282 -15.86 -8.11 -8.54
CA GLY A 282 -15.57 -7.10 -7.54
C GLY A 282 -16.66 -6.04 -7.46
N TYR A 283 -17.13 -5.53 -8.58
CA TYR A 283 -18.24 -4.57 -8.62
C TYR A 283 -19.53 -5.20 -8.08
N THR A 284 -19.83 -6.44 -8.47
CA THR A 284 -20.98 -7.18 -7.92
C THR A 284 -20.90 -7.38 -6.41
N TYR A 285 -19.71 -7.69 -5.90
CA TYR A 285 -19.47 -7.80 -4.47
C TYR A 285 -19.75 -6.46 -3.77
N TRP A 286 -19.20 -5.37 -4.29
CA TRP A 286 -19.35 -4.06 -3.68
C TRP A 286 -20.79 -3.57 -3.70
N ASP A 287 -21.50 -3.75 -4.81
CA ASP A 287 -22.93 -3.40 -4.91
C ASP A 287 -23.78 -4.10 -3.85
N LYS A 288 -23.46 -5.36 -3.54
CA LYS A 288 -24.18 -6.15 -2.53
C LYS A 288 -23.78 -5.82 -1.08
N THR A 289 -22.60 -5.30 -0.85
CA THR A 289 -22.04 -5.17 0.51
C THR A 289 -21.78 -3.72 0.94
N SER A 290 -21.84 -2.76 0.03
CA SER A 290 -21.52 -1.34 0.29
C SER A 290 -22.30 -0.74 1.46
N GLU A 291 -23.61 -1.02 1.56
CA GLU A 291 -24.47 -0.54 2.66
C GLU A 291 -24.10 -1.16 4.01
N PHE A 292 -23.71 -2.44 4.03
CA PHE A 292 -23.19 -3.08 5.23
C PHE A 292 -21.90 -2.41 5.69
N TRP A 293 -20.94 -2.22 4.78
CA TRP A 293 -19.66 -1.59 5.10
C TRP A 293 -19.80 -0.12 5.47
N LYS A 294 -20.79 0.59 4.93
CA LYS A 294 -21.12 1.94 5.36
C LYS A 294 -21.51 1.95 6.86
N LYS A 295 -22.37 1.03 7.30
CA LYS A 295 -22.73 0.93 8.72
C LYS A 295 -21.53 0.56 9.61
N VAL A 296 -20.63 -0.30 9.12
CA VAL A 296 -19.39 -0.63 9.84
C VAL A 296 -18.52 0.61 10.01
N ARG A 297 -18.35 1.42 8.94
CA ARG A 297 -17.63 2.71 9.01
C ARG A 297 -18.24 3.69 10.01
N GLU A 298 -19.56 3.83 10.00
CA GLU A 298 -20.28 4.69 10.94
C GLU A 298 -20.02 4.28 12.40
N VAL A 299 -20.09 2.98 12.71
CA VAL A 299 -19.79 2.46 14.05
C VAL A 299 -18.34 2.73 14.47
N TRP A 300 -17.37 2.51 13.58
CA TRP A 300 -15.97 2.81 13.88
C TRP A 300 -15.73 4.32 14.03
N GLY A 301 -16.32 5.15 13.16
CA GLY A 301 -16.26 6.61 13.24
C GLY A 301 -16.74 7.11 14.60
N GLU A 302 -17.92 6.69 15.03
CA GLU A 302 -18.44 7.04 16.35
C GLU A 302 -17.53 6.62 17.50
N LYS A 303 -16.99 5.41 17.45
CA LYS A 303 -16.09 4.92 18.51
C LYS A 303 -14.78 5.69 18.55
N THR A 304 -14.19 5.93 17.38
CA THR A 304 -12.92 6.65 17.26
C THR A 304 -13.07 8.12 17.65
N GLU A 305 -14.19 8.76 17.36
CA GLU A 305 -14.43 10.16 17.72
C GLU A 305 -14.75 10.36 19.21
N LYS A 306 -15.48 9.44 19.83
CA LYS A 306 -15.96 9.60 21.21
C LYS A 306 -14.94 9.11 22.25
N SER A 307 -13.97 8.27 21.86
CA SER A 307 -13.06 7.62 22.80
C SER A 307 -11.70 8.29 22.83
N LYS A 308 -11.13 8.50 24.02
CA LYS A 308 -9.73 8.92 24.19
C LYS A 308 -8.76 7.75 23.99
N LYS A 309 -9.24 6.53 24.20
CA LYS A 309 -8.48 5.28 24.09
C LYS A 309 -9.39 4.18 23.57
N ILE A 310 -8.90 3.47 22.57
CA ILE A 310 -9.60 2.35 21.94
C ILE A 310 -8.70 1.14 22.09
N LYS A 311 -9.24 0.06 22.66
CA LYS A 311 -8.59 -1.26 22.65
C LYS A 311 -9.44 -2.21 21.83
N VAL A 312 -8.86 -2.81 20.82
CA VAL A 312 -9.50 -3.83 19.99
C VAL A 312 -9.16 -5.19 20.61
N ASN A 313 -10.18 -5.94 21.01
CA ASN A 313 -9.97 -7.27 21.57
C ASN A 313 -9.54 -8.23 20.47
N SER A 314 -8.46 -8.95 20.71
CA SER A 314 -7.90 -9.95 19.79
C SER A 314 -8.73 -11.24 19.69
N ASP A 315 -9.79 -11.39 20.52
CA ASP A 315 -10.62 -12.61 20.58
C ASP A 315 -11.52 -12.80 19.34
N VAL A 316 -11.66 -11.78 18.50
CA VAL A 316 -12.17 -11.97 17.14
C VAL A 316 -10.96 -12.31 16.28
N ASP A 317 -10.71 -13.59 16.15
CA ASP A 317 -9.61 -14.11 15.33
C ASP A 317 -9.84 -13.75 13.85
N CYS A 318 -9.37 -12.56 13.46
CA CYS A 318 -9.39 -12.11 12.06
C CYS A 318 -8.67 -13.11 11.14
N ASN A 319 -7.79 -13.95 11.68
CA ASN A 319 -7.15 -15.04 10.97
C ASN A 319 -8.16 -16.13 10.59
N ILE A 320 -9.21 -16.36 11.38
CA ILE A 320 -10.25 -17.35 11.05
C ILE A 320 -11.13 -16.86 9.90
N LEU A 321 -11.40 -15.55 9.80
CA LEU A 321 -12.17 -15.00 8.69
C LEU A 321 -11.39 -15.13 7.36
N PHE A 322 -10.07 -14.97 7.40
CA PHE A 322 -9.19 -15.10 6.24
C PHE A 322 -8.81 -16.54 5.90
N ALA A 323 -8.58 -17.39 6.89
CA ALA A 323 -8.28 -18.82 6.66
C ALA A 323 -9.48 -19.60 6.07
N ARG A 324 -10.66 -19.00 6.02
CA ARG A 324 -11.84 -19.56 5.34
C ARG A 324 -12.08 -18.99 3.94
N LEU A 325 -11.25 -18.01 3.52
CA LEU A 325 -11.33 -17.37 2.21
C LEU A 325 -10.15 -17.73 1.29
N PHE A 326 -9.18 -18.51 1.81
CA PHE A 326 -8.05 -19.08 1.07
C PHE A 326 -7.94 -20.58 1.31
#